data_c68a2a8d81775b6cbaea84f467a714d2
#
_entry.id   c68a2a8d81775b6cbaea84f467a714d2
#
_cell.length_a   1.000
_cell.length_b   1.000
_cell.length_c   1.000
_cell.angle_alpha   90.00
_cell.angle_beta   90.00
_cell.angle_gamma   90.00
#
_symmetry.space_group_name_H-M   'P 1'
#
loop_
_entity.id
_entity.type
_entity.pdbx_description
1 polymer ?
#
loop_
_entity_poly.entity_id
_entity_poly.type
_entity_poly.pdbx_seq_one_letter_code
_entity_poly.pdbx_strand_id
1 'polypeptide(L)'
;MMTRGENSKKISFSVTGMTCATCARIVERSLKKVDGVVFAGVNLATETAFVVLDKDVPMEELEEAVRKAGYDVSHEQPEDLDRRRYEGAKRNLVVSWGITAPLMVLMVFHMAGFHLPWFTFLEAVGGAIVLFGAGRASMKGAWIALSHFHANMDVLVSLGALAAWSTAILLLAGVKVASFGAIGAMIIALHVTGRFIESHLRDRASKEIKSLLAIQAREARILDESGREIAVPIEAVKEGFIIMVRPGERIPADGRIIDGVTSVDESMITGESIPVQKKLEEEVTGGSLNLTGSIKVQATKIGEDSFLAQMIALIQEAQGAKIPIQAFADRVTNYFVPAVTALAVVSGLFWFFGIHRFASFLDGASRYLPWVTSVRDPLSIAVFGFISTLVIACPCALGLATPMALITGTGAASRKGLVIRNAEAIQTAKEVGIVLMDKTGTITQGSPQVVETNLSDDDMERVAALERHSIHPLAK
;
A
#
# COMPACT_ATOMS: atom_id res chain seq x y z
N MET A 1 -8.47 29.92 8.11
CA MET A 1 -7.37 30.76 8.59
C MET A 1 -6.85 30.10 9.86
N MET A 2 -5.90 29.18 9.75
CA MET A 2 -5.26 28.53 10.91
C MET A 2 -3.84 29.05 10.99
N THR A 3 -3.54 29.70 12.08
CA THR A 3 -2.20 30.21 12.41
C THR A 3 -1.24 29.02 12.51
N ARG A 4 -0.25 28.97 11.64
CA ARG A 4 0.88 28.05 11.71
C ARG A 4 1.68 28.36 12.98
N GLY A 5 1.62 27.47 13.97
CA GLY A 5 2.58 27.45 15.06
C GLY A 5 3.93 26.92 14.54
N GLU A 6 4.97 27.67 14.74
CA GLU A 6 6.35 27.44 14.24
C GLU A 6 7.09 26.25 14.87
N ASN A 7 6.41 25.35 15.62
CA ASN A 7 7.08 24.24 16.32
C ASN A 7 6.29 22.91 16.27
N SER A 8 5.61 22.61 15.17
CA SER A 8 4.90 21.32 15.08
C SER A 8 5.87 20.20 14.68
N LYS A 9 6.14 19.28 15.62
CA LYS A 9 6.94 18.07 15.36
C LYS A 9 6.12 17.08 14.54
N LYS A 10 6.69 16.59 13.45
CA LYS A 10 6.07 15.58 12.58
C LYS A 10 6.73 14.23 12.83
N ILE A 11 5.95 13.20 13.09
CA ILE A 11 6.45 11.83 13.34
C ILE A 11 5.73 10.87 12.38
N SER A 12 6.50 9.97 11.78
CA SER A 12 5.98 8.88 10.96
C SER A 12 6.51 7.55 11.48
N PHE A 13 5.64 6.54 11.59
CA PHE A 13 6.02 5.20 12.04
C PHE A 13 5.13 4.13 11.41
N SER A 14 5.65 2.88 11.35
CA SER A 14 4.94 1.77 10.75
C SER A 14 3.93 1.14 11.72
N VAL A 15 2.68 0.94 11.25
CA VAL A 15 1.61 0.26 12.01
C VAL A 15 1.26 -1.05 11.31
N THR A 16 1.37 -2.16 12.03
CA THR A 16 1.16 -3.50 11.48
C THR A 16 -0.18 -4.10 11.89
N GLY A 17 -0.70 -5.01 11.06
CA GLY A 17 -1.94 -5.75 11.33
C GLY A 17 -3.21 -5.09 10.78
N MET A 18 -3.11 -3.95 10.11
CA MET A 18 -4.23 -3.33 9.42
C MET A 18 -4.56 -4.09 8.14
N THR A 19 -5.85 -4.40 7.95
CA THR A 19 -6.32 -5.20 6.81
C THR A 19 -7.27 -4.43 5.90
N CYS A 20 -7.80 -3.30 6.36
CA CYS A 20 -8.79 -2.50 5.62
C CYS A 20 -8.75 -1.04 6.06
N ALA A 21 -9.39 -0.18 5.28
CA ALA A 21 -9.47 1.25 5.59
C ALA A 21 -10.21 1.55 6.91
N THR A 22 -11.11 0.67 7.34
CA THR A 22 -11.73 0.78 8.66
C THR A 22 -10.68 0.61 9.77
N CYS A 23 -9.73 -0.31 9.60
CA CYS A 23 -8.61 -0.51 10.52
C CYS A 23 -7.78 0.79 10.65
N ALA A 24 -7.41 1.40 9.52
CA ALA A 24 -6.69 2.67 9.49
C ALA A 24 -7.44 3.78 10.24
N ARG A 25 -8.77 3.86 10.06
CA ARG A 25 -9.62 4.84 10.80
C ARG A 25 -9.66 4.60 12.31
N ILE A 26 -9.65 3.34 12.75
CA ILE A 26 -9.61 3.01 14.18
C ILE A 26 -8.29 3.52 14.78
N VAL A 27 -7.17 3.25 14.12
CA VAL A 27 -5.84 3.75 14.53
C VAL A 27 -5.80 5.28 14.54
N GLU A 28 -6.27 5.95 13.47
CA GLU A 28 -6.35 7.42 13.43
C GLU A 28 -7.14 8.01 14.59
N ARG A 29 -8.30 7.42 14.91
CA ARG A 29 -9.11 7.88 16.04
C ARG A 29 -8.44 7.65 17.38
N SER A 30 -7.69 6.56 17.52
CA SER A 30 -6.94 6.27 18.72
C SER A 30 -5.80 7.26 18.92
N LEU A 31 -5.04 7.53 17.85
CA LEU A 31 -3.95 8.52 17.87
C LEU A 31 -4.45 9.95 18.16
N LYS A 32 -5.59 10.34 17.57
CA LYS A 32 -6.22 11.67 17.82
C LYS A 32 -6.71 11.88 19.25
N LYS A 33 -6.81 10.81 20.06
CA LYS A 33 -7.19 10.92 21.48
C LYS A 33 -5.98 11.18 22.38
N VAL A 34 -4.76 11.04 21.88
CA VAL A 34 -3.53 11.35 22.63
C VAL A 34 -3.39 12.85 22.74
N ASP A 35 -3.16 13.35 23.96
CA ASP A 35 -2.99 14.80 24.19
C ASP A 35 -1.74 15.31 23.49
N GLY A 36 -1.84 16.40 22.75
CA GLY A 36 -0.75 16.93 21.92
C GLY A 36 -0.74 16.47 20.47
N VAL A 37 -1.67 15.59 20.05
CA VAL A 37 -1.83 15.22 18.63
C VAL A 37 -2.82 16.17 17.95
N VAL A 38 -2.32 17.03 17.06
CA VAL A 38 -3.14 17.97 16.25
C VAL A 38 -3.73 17.27 15.03
N PHE A 39 -2.94 16.42 14.40
CA PHE A 39 -3.35 15.68 13.23
C PHE A 39 -2.80 14.25 13.29
N ALA A 40 -3.61 13.28 12.90
CA ALA A 40 -3.19 11.92 12.66
C ALA A 40 -3.81 11.43 11.35
N GLY A 41 -2.99 10.93 10.47
CA GLY A 41 -3.37 10.27 9.22
C GLY A 41 -2.72 8.89 9.17
N VAL A 42 -3.45 7.88 8.71
CA VAL A 42 -2.93 6.52 8.58
C VAL A 42 -3.10 6.05 7.16
N ASN A 43 -2.01 5.67 6.55
CA ASN A 43 -1.98 5.10 5.22
C ASN A 43 -2.04 3.57 5.31
N LEU A 44 -3.12 3.00 4.82
CA LEU A 44 -3.27 1.55 4.74
C LEU A 44 -2.30 0.92 3.71
N ALA A 45 -2.00 1.62 2.61
CA ALA A 45 -1.18 1.06 1.53
C ALA A 45 0.29 0.92 1.93
N THR A 46 0.83 1.89 2.64
CA THR A 46 2.20 1.86 3.18
C THR A 46 2.25 1.35 4.62
N GLU A 47 1.07 1.18 5.26
CA GLU A 47 0.92 0.86 6.68
C GLU A 47 1.71 1.79 7.60
N THR A 48 1.73 3.08 7.27
CA THR A 48 2.37 4.12 8.06
C THR A 48 1.33 5.02 8.70
N ALA A 49 1.58 5.39 9.94
CA ALA A 49 0.89 6.47 10.63
C ALA A 49 1.76 7.73 10.56
N PHE A 50 1.13 8.85 10.23
CA PHE A 50 1.72 10.17 10.23
C PHE A 50 1.01 11.02 11.28
N VAL A 51 1.75 11.62 12.19
CA VAL A 51 1.22 12.38 13.32
C VAL A 51 1.89 13.74 13.36
N VAL A 52 1.08 14.80 13.54
CA VAL A 52 1.55 16.16 13.79
C VAL A 52 1.27 16.51 15.23
N LEU A 53 2.30 16.91 15.95
CA LEU A 53 2.28 17.20 17.38
C LEU A 53 2.45 18.70 17.64
N ASP A 54 1.69 19.24 18.58
CA ASP A 54 1.88 20.60 19.13
C ASP A 54 2.65 20.61 20.46
N LYS A 55 2.86 19.42 21.04
CA LYS A 55 3.63 19.19 22.27
C LYS A 55 4.61 18.04 22.03
N ASP A 56 5.63 17.95 22.86
CA ASP A 56 6.54 16.79 22.83
C ASP A 56 5.86 15.59 23.50
N VAL A 57 5.33 14.69 22.66
CA VAL A 57 4.66 13.45 23.06
C VAL A 57 5.67 12.32 22.94
N PRO A 58 5.90 11.51 23.99
CA PRO A 58 6.75 10.35 23.93
C PRO A 58 6.21 9.33 22.90
N MET A 59 7.12 8.68 22.18
CA MET A 59 6.75 7.67 21.17
C MET A 59 5.95 6.53 21.79
N GLU A 60 6.26 6.17 23.05
CA GLU A 60 5.60 5.11 23.81
C GLU A 60 4.08 5.36 23.98
N GLU A 61 3.65 6.62 24.13
CA GLU A 61 2.23 6.97 24.24
C GLU A 61 1.49 6.77 22.91
N LEU A 62 2.14 7.10 21.81
CA LEU A 62 1.59 6.87 20.46
C LEU A 62 1.48 5.36 20.18
N GLU A 63 2.51 4.59 20.54
CA GLU A 63 2.49 3.12 20.42
C GLU A 63 1.41 2.49 21.29
N GLU A 64 1.26 2.96 22.52
CA GLU A 64 0.22 2.45 23.41
C GLU A 64 -1.19 2.73 22.86
N ALA A 65 -1.41 3.90 22.27
CA ALA A 65 -2.65 4.24 21.61
C ALA A 65 -2.95 3.30 20.42
N VAL A 66 -1.92 2.92 19.65
CA VAL A 66 -2.05 1.95 18.55
C VAL A 66 -2.33 0.55 19.09
N ARG A 67 -1.64 0.12 20.15
CA ARG A 67 -1.87 -1.19 20.80
C ARG A 67 -3.25 -1.29 21.43
N LYS A 68 -3.76 -0.25 22.06
CA LYS A 68 -5.15 -0.18 22.57
C LYS A 68 -6.18 -0.31 21.47
N ALA A 69 -5.86 0.12 20.24
CA ALA A 69 -6.70 -0.07 19.07
C ALA A 69 -6.62 -1.49 18.49
N GLY A 70 -5.78 -2.39 19.05
CA GLY A 70 -5.63 -3.78 18.64
C GLY A 70 -4.58 -4.03 17.54
N TYR A 71 -3.74 -3.02 17.25
CA TYR A 71 -2.68 -3.05 16.25
C TYR A 71 -1.30 -2.94 16.90
N ASP A 72 -0.24 -3.21 16.12
CA ASP A 72 1.14 -3.12 16.61
C ASP A 72 1.93 -2.07 15.82
N VAL A 73 2.93 -1.46 16.50
CA VAL A 73 3.92 -0.59 15.87
C VAL A 73 5.17 -1.40 15.56
N SER A 74 5.74 -1.22 14.37
CA SER A 74 6.98 -1.86 13.98
C SER A 74 8.08 -0.82 13.83
N HIS A 75 9.24 -1.12 14.41
CA HIS A 75 10.49 -0.36 14.23
C HIS A 75 11.37 -0.96 13.13
N GLU A 76 10.90 -2.04 12.47
CA GLU A 76 11.62 -2.66 11.35
C GLU A 76 11.52 -1.78 10.11
N GLN A 77 12.54 -1.88 9.25
CA GLN A 77 12.52 -1.18 7.98
C GLN A 77 11.32 -1.65 7.13
N PRO A 78 10.64 -0.76 6.41
CA PRO A 78 9.45 -1.11 5.60
C PRO A 78 9.70 -2.27 4.62
N GLU A 79 10.94 -2.44 4.18
CA GLU A 79 11.36 -3.49 3.23
C GLU A 79 11.24 -4.91 3.82
N ASP A 80 11.67 -5.09 5.06
CA ASP A 80 11.62 -6.40 5.73
C ASP A 80 10.17 -6.77 6.08
N LEU A 81 9.35 -5.77 6.39
CA LEU A 81 7.92 -5.95 6.66
C LEU A 81 7.15 -6.43 5.42
N ASP A 82 7.37 -5.81 4.26
CA ASP A 82 6.68 -6.20 3.01
C ASP A 82 7.05 -7.62 2.61
N ARG A 83 8.32 -7.97 2.71
CA ARG A 83 8.81 -9.32 2.42
C ARG A 83 8.21 -10.36 3.35
N ARG A 84 8.20 -10.11 4.66
CA ARG A 84 7.58 -11.00 5.66
C ARG A 84 6.08 -11.19 5.43
N ARG A 85 5.38 -10.11 5.02
CA ARG A 85 3.95 -10.16 4.67
C ARG A 85 3.70 -11.03 3.45
N TYR A 86 4.48 -10.83 2.40
CA TYR A 86 4.39 -11.65 1.19
C TYR A 86 4.65 -13.13 1.49
N GLU A 87 5.70 -13.43 2.24
CA GLU A 87 6.02 -14.80 2.65
C GLU A 87 4.92 -15.40 3.55
N GLY A 88 4.37 -14.59 4.47
CA GLY A 88 3.24 -14.97 5.31
C GLY A 88 1.97 -15.24 4.50
N ALA A 89 1.62 -14.36 3.56
CA ALA A 89 0.48 -14.53 2.68
C ALA A 89 0.63 -15.76 1.77
N LYS A 90 1.83 -15.99 1.22
CA LYS A 90 2.14 -17.20 0.43
C LYS A 90 2.00 -18.47 1.25
N ARG A 91 2.53 -18.51 2.48
CA ARG A 91 2.39 -19.66 3.38
C ARG A 91 0.92 -19.93 3.69
N ASN A 92 0.15 -18.91 4.03
CA ASN A 92 -1.28 -19.06 4.33
C ASN A 92 -2.05 -19.55 3.10
N LEU A 93 -1.71 -19.09 1.89
CA LEU A 93 -2.29 -19.59 0.64
C LEU A 93 -2.01 -21.09 0.45
N VAL A 94 -0.76 -21.50 0.59
CA VAL A 94 -0.37 -22.92 0.43
C VAL A 94 -1.05 -23.80 1.49
N VAL A 95 -1.08 -23.38 2.74
CA VAL A 95 -1.74 -24.13 3.82
C VAL A 95 -3.25 -24.22 3.59
N SER A 96 -3.91 -23.09 3.24
CA SER A 96 -5.35 -23.09 3.02
C SER A 96 -5.76 -23.99 1.85
N TRP A 97 -5.12 -23.87 0.69
CA TRP A 97 -5.44 -24.71 -0.45
C TRP A 97 -4.95 -26.17 -0.32
N GLY A 98 -3.83 -26.39 0.36
CA GLY A 98 -3.32 -27.74 0.66
C GLY A 98 -4.30 -28.58 1.48
N ILE A 99 -5.15 -27.95 2.30
CA ILE A 99 -6.20 -28.61 3.07
C ILE A 99 -7.54 -28.55 2.36
N THR A 100 -7.92 -27.37 1.82
CA THR A 100 -9.25 -27.17 1.24
C THR A 100 -9.44 -27.95 -0.05
N ALA A 101 -8.43 -28.01 -0.94
CA ALA A 101 -8.58 -28.73 -2.20
C ALA A 101 -8.87 -30.24 -2.00
N PRO A 102 -8.13 -30.98 -1.16
CA PRO A 102 -8.49 -32.35 -0.83
C PRO A 102 -9.90 -32.49 -0.20
N LEU A 103 -10.26 -31.57 0.73
CA LEU A 103 -11.60 -31.60 1.33
C LEU A 103 -12.71 -31.42 0.31
N MET A 104 -12.52 -30.50 -0.66
CA MET A 104 -13.48 -30.29 -1.75
C MET A 104 -13.61 -31.50 -2.66
N VAL A 105 -12.49 -32.17 -3.00
CA VAL A 105 -12.50 -33.42 -3.78
C VAL A 105 -13.27 -34.50 -3.02
N LEU A 106 -12.97 -34.70 -1.73
CA LEU A 106 -13.67 -35.67 -0.90
C LEU A 106 -15.16 -35.33 -0.76
N MET A 107 -15.53 -34.05 -0.68
CA MET A 107 -16.92 -33.60 -0.65
C MET A 107 -17.66 -34.02 -1.93
N VAL A 108 -17.04 -33.84 -3.11
CA VAL A 108 -17.62 -34.26 -4.39
C VAL A 108 -17.84 -35.77 -4.44
N PHE A 109 -16.86 -36.59 -3.98
CA PHE A 109 -17.02 -38.03 -3.87
C PHE A 109 -18.15 -38.41 -2.90
N HIS A 110 -18.23 -37.74 -1.74
CA HIS A 110 -19.29 -37.96 -0.78
C HIS A 110 -20.69 -37.67 -1.36
N MET A 111 -20.81 -36.59 -2.10
CA MET A 111 -22.04 -36.23 -2.83
C MET A 111 -22.38 -37.21 -3.96
N ALA A 112 -21.36 -37.83 -4.57
CA ALA A 112 -21.54 -38.87 -5.60
C ALA A 112 -21.93 -40.26 -5.02
N GLY A 113 -22.14 -40.35 -3.69
CA GLY A 113 -22.62 -41.58 -3.02
C GLY A 113 -21.53 -42.44 -2.37
N PHE A 114 -20.25 -42.03 -2.42
CA PHE A 114 -19.18 -42.69 -1.68
C PHE A 114 -19.16 -42.19 -0.24
N HIS A 115 -19.91 -42.84 0.66
CA HIS A 115 -19.99 -42.47 2.06
C HIS A 115 -18.69 -42.78 2.80
N LEU A 116 -17.90 -41.76 3.16
CA LEU A 116 -16.72 -41.87 4.01
C LEU A 116 -17.13 -41.55 5.45
N PRO A 117 -17.11 -42.49 6.38
CA PRO A 117 -17.66 -42.32 7.72
C PRO A 117 -16.92 -41.25 8.55
N TRP A 118 -15.68 -40.97 8.23
CA TRP A 118 -14.83 -39.99 8.91
C TRP A 118 -14.70 -38.67 8.16
N PHE A 119 -15.45 -38.47 7.06
CA PHE A 119 -15.40 -37.24 6.26
C PHE A 119 -15.76 -35.99 7.08
N THR A 120 -16.86 -36.02 7.84
CA THR A 120 -17.27 -34.92 8.70
C THR A 120 -16.20 -34.52 9.74
N PHE A 121 -15.47 -35.54 10.28
CA PHE A 121 -14.37 -35.27 11.19
C PHE A 121 -13.22 -34.55 10.48
N LEU A 122 -12.89 -34.93 9.23
CA LEU A 122 -11.90 -34.21 8.42
C LEU A 122 -12.34 -32.77 8.09
N GLU A 123 -13.63 -32.55 7.78
CA GLU A 123 -14.17 -31.20 7.58
C GLU A 123 -14.05 -30.35 8.85
N ALA A 124 -14.33 -30.93 10.02
CA ALA A 124 -14.23 -30.23 11.30
C ALA A 124 -12.78 -29.81 11.61
N VAL A 125 -11.85 -30.79 11.52
CA VAL A 125 -10.43 -30.54 11.83
C VAL A 125 -9.75 -29.70 10.75
N GLY A 126 -9.91 -30.05 9.47
CA GLY A 126 -9.31 -29.33 8.36
C GLY A 126 -9.86 -27.91 8.27
N GLY A 127 -11.18 -27.75 8.45
CA GLY A 127 -11.83 -26.43 8.53
C GLY A 127 -11.27 -25.61 9.68
N ALA A 128 -11.10 -26.16 10.87
CA ALA A 128 -10.51 -25.45 12.02
C ALA A 128 -9.09 -24.95 11.71
N ILE A 129 -8.25 -25.79 11.11
CA ILE A 129 -6.86 -25.41 10.73
C ILE A 129 -6.89 -24.26 9.71
N VAL A 130 -7.77 -24.31 8.73
CA VAL A 130 -7.90 -23.26 7.72
C VAL A 130 -8.46 -21.98 8.33
N LEU A 131 -9.53 -22.05 9.13
CA LEU A 131 -10.18 -20.87 9.73
C LEU A 131 -9.26 -20.15 10.73
N PHE A 132 -8.74 -20.91 11.70
CA PHE A 132 -7.98 -20.35 12.83
C PHE A 132 -6.46 -20.30 12.58
N GLY A 133 -5.96 -21.04 11.61
CA GLY A 133 -4.57 -20.98 11.16
C GLY A 133 -4.38 -19.98 10.03
N ALA A 134 -4.68 -20.36 8.78
CA ALA A 134 -4.48 -19.53 7.61
C ALA A 134 -5.39 -18.27 7.60
N GLY A 135 -6.63 -18.39 8.11
CA GLY A 135 -7.62 -17.32 8.23
C GLY A 135 -7.50 -16.45 9.48
N ARG A 136 -6.48 -16.69 10.33
CA ARG A 136 -6.34 -15.99 11.62
C ARG A 136 -6.39 -14.47 11.50
N ALA A 137 -5.78 -13.91 10.47
CA ALA A 137 -5.76 -12.46 10.24
C ALA A 137 -7.18 -11.92 10.01
N SER A 138 -8.00 -12.60 9.22
CA SER A 138 -9.40 -12.23 8.96
C SER A 138 -10.27 -12.38 10.18
N MET A 139 -10.08 -13.46 10.97
CA MET A 139 -10.80 -13.65 12.25
C MET A 139 -10.46 -12.54 13.24
N LYS A 140 -9.17 -12.18 13.37
CA LYS A 140 -8.74 -11.05 14.21
C LYS A 140 -9.33 -9.73 13.70
N GLY A 141 -9.31 -9.48 12.39
CA GLY A 141 -9.88 -8.29 11.76
C GLY A 141 -11.39 -8.17 12.00
N ALA A 142 -12.13 -9.27 11.88
CA ALA A 142 -13.55 -9.34 12.17
C ALA A 142 -13.83 -9.03 13.65
N TRP A 143 -13.08 -9.62 14.57
CA TRP A 143 -13.21 -9.37 16.00
C TRP A 143 -12.97 -7.92 16.37
N ILE A 144 -11.88 -7.32 15.87
CA ILE A 144 -11.57 -5.91 16.11
C ILE A 144 -12.67 -5.01 15.55
N ALA A 145 -13.17 -5.28 14.34
CA ALA A 145 -14.23 -4.48 13.74
C ALA A 145 -15.51 -4.54 14.57
N LEU A 146 -15.93 -5.73 14.99
CA LEU A 146 -17.13 -5.92 15.83
C LEU A 146 -16.98 -5.26 17.22
N SER A 147 -15.81 -5.38 17.85
CA SER A 147 -15.56 -4.76 19.16
C SER A 147 -15.59 -3.22 19.13
N HIS A 148 -15.40 -2.62 17.94
CA HIS A 148 -15.48 -1.17 17.74
C HIS A 148 -16.78 -0.74 17.04
N PHE A 149 -17.81 -1.60 16.98
CA PHE A 149 -19.07 -1.34 16.31
C PHE A 149 -18.94 -0.90 14.85
N HIS A 150 -17.94 -1.46 14.16
CA HIS A 150 -17.74 -1.28 12.74
C HIS A 150 -17.96 -2.59 11.99
N ALA A 151 -18.45 -2.48 10.77
CA ALA A 151 -18.60 -3.62 9.89
C ALA A 151 -17.65 -3.52 8.71
N ASN A 152 -16.95 -4.62 8.44
CA ASN A 152 -16.02 -4.74 7.31
C ASN A 152 -16.20 -6.09 6.61
N MET A 153 -15.49 -6.29 5.50
CA MET A 153 -15.58 -7.54 4.75
C MET A 153 -15.11 -8.77 5.54
N ASP A 154 -14.15 -8.60 6.46
CA ASP A 154 -13.67 -9.70 7.31
C ASP A 154 -14.80 -10.23 8.20
N VAL A 155 -15.74 -9.38 8.63
CA VAL A 155 -16.91 -9.78 9.41
C VAL A 155 -17.81 -10.71 8.59
N LEU A 156 -18.15 -10.36 7.34
CA LEU A 156 -19.00 -11.21 6.48
C LEU A 156 -18.35 -12.56 6.21
N VAL A 157 -17.07 -12.54 5.81
CA VAL A 157 -16.30 -13.75 5.51
C VAL A 157 -16.19 -14.65 6.74
N SER A 158 -15.87 -14.08 7.91
CA SER A 158 -15.71 -14.82 9.15
C SER A 158 -17.03 -15.40 9.63
N LEU A 159 -18.13 -14.64 9.58
CA LEU A 159 -19.47 -15.13 9.94
C LEU A 159 -19.90 -16.29 9.03
N GLY A 160 -19.74 -16.13 7.70
CA GLY A 160 -20.10 -17.16 6.75
C GLY A 160 -19.27 -18.44 6.92
N ALA A 161 -17.94 -18.29 7.09
CA ALA A 161 -17.06 -19.42 7.29
C ALA A 161 -17.29 -20.14 8.64
N LEU A 162 -17.51 -19.38 9.73
CA LEU A 162 -17.82 -19.95 11.04
C LEU A 162 -19.17 -20.66 11.03
N ALA A 163 -20.20 -20.06 10.42
CA ALA A 163 -21.51 -20.68 10.29
C ALA A 163 -21.41 -21.99 9.50
N ALA A 164 -20.67 -22.02 8.39
CA ALA A 164 -20.47 -23.21 7.61
C ALA A 164 -19.69 -24.28 8.39
N TRP A 165 -18.58 -23.91 9.01
CA TRP A 165 -17.78 -24.84 9.81
C TRP A 165 -18.52 -25.39 11.03
N SER A 166 -19.33 -24.57 11.70
CA SER A 166 -20.11 -25.00 12.88
C SER A 166 -21.09 -26.14 12.56
N THR A 167 -21.57 -26.26 11.32
CA THR A 167 -22.45 -27.38 10.92
C THR A 167 -21.75 -28.74 11.02
N ALA A 168 -20.45 -28.81 10.71
CA ALA A 168 -19.68 -30.03 10.88
C ALA A 168 -19.59 -30.43 12.37
N ILE A 169 -19.39 -29.47 13.26
CA ILE A 169 -19.36 -29.71 14.72
C ILE A 169 -20.75 -30.15 15.23
N LEU A 170 -21.81 -29.46 14.78
CA LEU A 170 -23.19 -29.82 15.15
C LEU A 170 -23.55 -31.24 14.71
N LEU A 171 -23.15 -31.64 13.50
CA LEU A 171 -23.37 -33.01 13.00
C LEU A 171 -22.60 -34.04 13.84
N LEU A 172 -21.36 -33.78 14.20
CA LEU A 172 -20.56 -34.62 15.09
C LEU A 172 -21.17 -34.72 16.51
N ALA A 173 -21.82 -33.64 16.97
CA ALA A 173 -22.56 -33.61 18.23
C ALA A 173 -23.93 -34.33 18.16
N GLY A 174 -24.29 -34.96 17.02
CA GLY A 174 -25.52 -35.69 16.82
C GLY A 174 -26.75 -34.84 16.39
N VAL A 175 -26.55 -33.56 16.08
CA VAL A 175 -27.63 -32.72 15.54
C VAL A 175 -27.84 -33.09 14.07
N LYS A 176 -29.07 -33.32 13.66
CA LYS A 176 -29.43 -33.60 12.26
C LYS A 176 -29.31 -32.35 11.43
N VAL A 177 -28.15 -32.11 10.84
CA VAL A 177 -27.84 -30.98 9.94
C VAL A 177 -26.86 -31.45 8.86
N ALA A 178 -27.02 -30.95 7.63
CA ALA A 178 -26.01 -31.21 6.60
C ALA A 178 -24.70 -30.48 6.93
N SER A 179 -23.56 -31.15 6.77
CA SER A 179 -22.26 -30.50 6.97
C SER A 179 -21.90 -29.62 5.78
N PHE A 180 -21.50 -28.40 6.08
CA PHE A 180 -20.93 -27.41 5.15
C PHE A 180 -19.49 -27.05 5.53
N GLY A 181 -18.80 -27.86 6.32
CA GLY A 181 -17.46 -27.60 6.84
C GLY A 181 -16.41 -27.35 5.74
N ALA A 182 -16.44 -28.14 4.67
CA ALA A 182 -15.57 -27.93 3.51
C ALA A 182 -15.84 -26.59 2.81
N ILE A 183 -17.10 -26.13 2.76
CA ILE A 183 -17.48 -24.82 2.22
C ILE A 183 -16.90 -23.71 3.10
N GLY A 184 -16.94 -23.87 4.43
CA GLY A 184 -16.30 -22.90 5.35
C GLY A 184 -14.80 -22.76 5.10
N ALA A 185 -14.09 -23.86 4.90
CA ALA A 185 -12.68 -23.84 4.51
C ALA A 185 -12.46 -23.17 3.15
N MET A 186 -13.32 -23.43 2.15
CA MET A 186 -13.26 -22.84 0.83
C MET A 186 -13.46 -21.32 0.88
N ILE A 187 -14.39 -20.81 1.67
CA ILE A 187 -14.61 -19.37 1.84
C ILE A 187 -13.32 -18.69 2.31
N ILE A 188 -12.66 -19.26 3.32
CA ILE A 188 -11.38 -18.71 3.82
C ILE A 188 -10.26 -18.88 2.78
N ALA A 189 -10.16 -20.01 2.08
CA ALA A 189 -9.14 -20.21 1.06
C ALA A 189 -9.25 -19.20 -0.09
N LEU A 190 -10.46 -18.93 -0.57
CA LEU A 190 -10.72 -17.89 -1.59
C LEU A 190 -10.39 -16.49 -1.06
N HIS A 191 -10.76 -16.18 0.17
CA HIS A 191 -10.43 -14.90 0.80
C HIS A 191 -8.92 -14.71 0.95
N VAL A 192 -8.19 -15.72 1.42
CA VAL A 192 -6.71 -15.72 1.52
C VAL A 192 -6.06 -15.57 0.15
N THR A 193 -6.66 -16.16 -0.90
CA THR A 193 -6.19 -15.96 -2.29
C THR A 193 -6.29 -14.50 -2.72
N GLY A 194 -7.42 -13.86 -2.46
CA GLY A 194 -7.58 -12.42 -2.72
C GLY A 194 -6.53 -11.58 -1.98
N ARG A 195 -6.28 -11.89 -0.71
CA ARG A 195 -5.25 -11.21 0.11
C ARG A 195 -3.83 -11.45 -0.41
N PHE A 196 -3.53 -12.64 -0.91
CA PHE A 196 -2.24 -12.92 -1.53
C PHE A 196 -2.04 -12.12 -2.81
N ILE A 197 -3.04 -12.06 -3.69
CA ILE A 197 -3.00 -11.25 -4.93
C ILE A 197 -2.78 -9.77 -4.56
N GLU A 198 -3.50 -9.25 -3.57
CA GLU A 198 -3.31 -7.90 -3.06
C GLU A 198 -1.88 -7.65 -2.61
N SER A 199 -1.34 -8.54 -1.75
CA SER A 199 0.02 -8.42 -1.22
C SER A 199 1.07 -8.48 -2.33
N HIS A 200 0.89 -9.35 -3.32
CA HIS A 200 1.79 -9.48 -4.47
C HIS A 200 1.82 -8.22 -5.34
N LEU A 201 0.65 -7.68 -5.66
CA LEU A 201 0.55 -6.47 -6.46
C LEU A 201 1.12 -5.25 -5.73
N ARG A 202 0.90 -5.16 -4.43
CA ARG A 202 1.45 -4.11 -3.56
C ARG A 202 2.97 -4.19 -3.48
N ASP A 203 3.55 -5.37 -3.27
CA ASP A 203 5.01 -5.59 -3.27
C ASP A 203 5.65 -5.16 -4.61
N ARG A 204 5.01 -5.52 -5.73
CA ARG A 204 5.49 -5.12 -7.04
C ARG A 204 5.50 -3.59 -7.25
N ALA A 205 4.44 -2.92 -6.82
CA ALA A 205 4.34 -1.46 -6.94
C ALA A 205 5.30 -0.73 -5.98
N SER A 206 5.49 -1.24 -4.76
CA SER A 206 6.47 -0.71 -3.80
C SER A 206 7.90 -0.82 -4.31
N LYS A 207 8.26 -1.89 -5.03
CA LYS A 207 9.61 -2.06 -5.62
C LYS A 207 9.96 -0.95 -6.61
N GLU A 208 9.00 -0.46 -7.38
CA GLU A 208 9.23 0.64 -8.33
C GLU A 208 9.54 1.96 -7.62
N ILE A 209 8.87 2.23 -6.49
CA ILE A 209 9.14 3.41 -5.66
C ILE A 209 10.47 3.25 -4.91
N LYS A 210 10.76 2.03 -4.44
CA LYS A 210 12.05 1.70 -3.78
C LYS A 210 13.24 1.87 -4.71
N SER A 211 13.09 1.72 -6.03
CA SER A 211 14.17 2.00 -6.98
C SER A 211 14.60 3.47 -6.96
N LEU A 212 13.69 4.40 -6.64
CA LEU A 212 14.02 5.81 -6.41
C LEU A 212 14.77 6.02 -5.09
N LEU A 213 14.43 5.25 -4.05
CA LEU A 213 15.14 5.27 -2.75
C LEU A 213 16.55 4.68 -2.85
N ALA A 214 16.78 3.71 -3.75
CA ALA A 214 18.08 3.10 -4.00
C ALA A 214 19.08 4.05 -4.67
N ILE A 215 18.65 5.27 -5.05
CA ILE A 215 19.51 6.34 -5.58
C ILE A 215 20.36 6.96 -4.47
N GLN A 216 19.91 6.91 -3.22
CA GLN A 216 20.66 7.45 -2.09
C GLN A 216 21.95 6.65 -1.86
N ALA A 217 23.06 7.34 -1.80
CA ALA A 217 24.33 6.72 -1.41
C ALA A 217 24.23 6.22 0.04
N ARG A 218 24.72 5.01 0.29
CA ARG A 218 24.74 4.44 1.66
C ARG A 218 25.91 4.96 2.50
N GLU A 219 27.00 5.35 1.83
CA GLU A 219 28.23 5.82 2.45
C GLU A 219 28.69 7.10 1.76
N ALA A 220 29.36 7.95 2.52
CA ALA A 220 30.05 9.14 2.03
C ALA A 220 31.52 9.08 2.41
N ARG A 221 32.40 9.59 1.55
CA ARG A 221 33.83 9.77 1.86
C ARG A 221 34.04 11.20 2.32
N ILE A 222 34.20 11.39 3.60
CA ILE A 222 34.50 12.69 4.17
C ILE A 222 36.02 12.90 4.29
N LEU A 223 36.46 14.15 4.20
CA LEU A 223 37.82 14.55 4.45
C LEU A 223 37.94 14.98 5.92
N ASP A 224 38.94 14.39 6.65
CA ASP A 224 39.27 14.86 8.01
C ASP A 224 40.09 16.16 7.96
N GLU A 225 40.38 16.74 9.11
CA GLU A 225 41.20 17.95 9.25
C GLU A 225 42.62 17.78 8.69
N SER A 226 43.10 16.54 8.55
CA SER A 226 44.38 16.21 7.96
C SER A 226 44.35 15.93 6.45
N GLY A 227 43.16 16.05 5.84
CA GLY A 227 42.93 15.78 4.42
C GLY A 227 42.85 14.28 4.04
N ARG A 228 42.70 13.38 5.02
CA ARG A 228 42.52 11.95 4.78
C ARG A 228 41.07 11.60 4.53
N GLU A 229 40.85 10.70 3.59
CA GLU A 229 39.50 10.20 3.28
C GLU A 229 39.06 9.15 4.31
N ILE A 230 37.90 9.34 4.87
CA ILE A 230 37.22 8.41 5.78
C ILE A 230 35.85 8.08 5.23
N ALA A 231 35.59 6.78 4.99
CA ALA A 231 34.24 6.32 4.63
C ALA A 231 33.37 6.29 5.88
N VAL A 232 32.24 6.97 5.82
CA VAL A 232 31.24 7.03 6.90
C VAL A 232 29.86 6.72 6.35
N PRO A 233 28.95 6.10 7.14
CA PRO A 233 27.56 6.02 6.78
C PRO A 233 26.96 7.41 6.49
N ILE A 234 26.03 7.51 5.55
CA ILE A 234 25.44 8.81 5.15
C ILE A 234 24.77 9.53 6.34
N GLU A 235 24.23 8.77 7.28
CA GLU A 235 23.58 9.28 8.51
C GLU A 235 24.58 9.96 9.46
N ALA A 236 25.87 9.69 9.31
CA ALA A 236 26.93 10.30 10.12
C ALA A 236 27.47 11.61 9.51
N VAL A 237 27.10 11.94 8.28
CA VAL A 237 27.47 13.19 7.62
C VAL A 237 26.76 14.36 8.29
N LYS A 238 27.48 15.46 8.52
CA LYS A 238 26.93 16.70 9.10
C LYS A 238 27.09 17.85 8.12
N GLU A 239 26.26 18.87 8.29
CA GLU A 239 26.39 20.12 7.55
C GLU A 239 27.80 20.71 7.71
N GLY A 240 28.37 21.19 6.63
CA GLY A 240 29.74 21.71 6.58
C GLY A 240 30.81 20.67 6.34
N PHE A 241 30.52 19.36 6.42
CA PHE A 241 31.50 18.32 6.08
C PHE A 241 31.90 18.39 4.60
N ILE A 242 33.20 18.16 4.34
CA ILE A 242 33.73 18.10 2.98
C ILE A 242 33.71 16.65 2.52
N ILE A 243 33.00 16.40 1.43
CA ILE A 243 32.81 15.09 0.85
C ILE A 243 33.61 15.00 -0.47
N MET A 244 34.41 13.97 -0.62
CA MET A 244 35.09 13.65 -1.87
C MET A 244 34.15 12.78 -2.72
N VAL A 245 33.88 13.21 -3.97
CA VAL A 245 33.05 12.46 -4.94
C VAL A 245 33.87 12.23 -6.21
N ARG A 246 34.11 10.96 -6.53
CA ARG A 246 34.90 10.54 -7.70
C ARG A 246 34.01 10.33 -8.93
N PRO A 247 34.60 10.32 -10.15
CA PRO A 247 33.87 9.94 -11.36
C PRO A 247 33.21 8.56 -11.21
N GLY A 248 31.95 8.46 -11.63
CA GLY A 248 31.11 7.26 -11.50
C GLY A 248 30.44 7.08 -10.14
N GLU A 249 30.70 7.95 -9.15
CA GLU A 249 30.05 7.90 -7.85
C GLU A 249 28.82 8.81 -7.82
N ARG A 250 27.83 8.42 -7.00
CA ARG A 250 26.71 9.29 -6.70
C ARG A 250 27.10 10.30 -5.64
N ILE A 251 26.58 11.52 -5.79
CA ILE A 251 26.76 12.60 -4.82
C ILE A 251 25.95 12.22 -3.56
N PRO A 252 26.58 12.10 -2.37
CA PRO A 252 25.91 11.54 -1.21
C PRO A 252 24.89 12.48 -0.55
N ALA A 253 25.13 13.80 -0.60
CA ALA A 253 24.29 14.81 0.04
C ALA A 253 24.24 16.08 -0.81
N ASP A 254 23.23 16.92 -0.58
CA ASP A 254 23.16 18.24 -1.21
C ASP A 254 24.32 19.12 -0.71
N GLY A 255 24.92 19.83 -1.61
CA GLY A 255 26.09 20.64 -1.24
C GLY A 255 26.55 21.59 -2.32
N ARG A 256 27.67 22.28 -2.04
CA ARG A 256 28.33 23.21 -2.95
C ARG A 256 29.73 22.71 -3.28
N ILE A 257 30.12 22.80 -4.52
CA ILE A 257 31.47 22.44 -4.97
C ILE A 257 32.48 23.46 -4.43
N ILE A 258 33.45 22.99 -3.66
CA ILE A 258 34.54 23.83 -3.12
C ILE A 258 35.87 23.57 -3.82
N ASP A 259 35.98 22.52 -4.64
CA ASP A 259 37.18 22.20 -5.44
C ASP A 259 36.77 21.25 -6.56
N GLY A 260 37.38 21.44 -7.74
CA GLY A 260 37.17 20.59 -8.92
C GLY A 260 36.12 21.14 -9.91
N VAL A 261 36.02 20.45 -11.04
CA VAL A 261 35.05 20.70 -12.12
C VAL A 261 34.60 19.37 -12.65
N THR A 262 33.30 19.20 -12.87
CA THR A 262 32.74 17.95 -13.38
C THR A 262 31.48 18.16 -14.21
N SER A 263 31.07 17.10 -14.92
CA SER A 263 29.71 16.99 -15.47
C SER A 263 28.89 16.06 -14.58
N VAL A 264 27.70 16.50 -14.21
CA VAL A 264 26.77 15.78 -13.33
C VAL A 264 25.54 15.38 -14.13
N ASP A 265 25.20 14.12 -14.07
CA ASP A 265 23.91 13.61 -14.56
C ASP A 265 22.85 13.77 -13.46
N GLU A 266 21.96 14.71 -13.68
CA GLU A 266 20.83 15.03 -12.81
C GLU A 266 19.49 14.45 -13.34
N SER A 267 19.55 13.58 -14.37
CA SER A 267 18.37 13.06 -15.09
C SER A 267 17.36 12.34 -14.19
N MET A 268 17.84 11.69 -13.15
CA MET A 268 16.98 11.00 -12.16
C MET A 268 16.19 11.96 -11.29
N ILE A 269 16.60 13.23 -11.22
CA ILE A 269 16.02 14.28 -10.38
C ILE A 269 15.23 15.26 -11.23
N THR A 270 15.84 15.76 -12.31
CA THR A 270 15.25 16.80 -13.19
C THR A 270 14.48 16.20 -14.37
N GLY A 271 14.75 14.94 -14.73
CA GLY A 271 14.25 14.31 -15.96
C GLY A 271 15.04 14.70 -17.22
N GLU A 272 16.03 15.60 -17.12
CA GLU A 272 16.85 16.04 -18.26
C GLU A 272 18.03 15.10 -18.47
N SER A 273 18.12 14.49 -19.66
CA SER A 273 19.16 13.50 -19.98
C SER A 273 20.53 14.09 -20.33
N ILE A 274 20.62 15.43 -20.42
CA ILE A 274 21.88 16.11 -20.78
C ILE A 274 22.64 16.41 -19.50
N PRO A 275 23.88 15.88 -19.33
CA PRO A 275 24.70 16.18 -18.16
C PRO A 275 25.00 17.69 -18.04
N VAL A 276 24.89 18.22 -16.84
CA VAL A 276 25.17 19.62 -16.54
C VAL A 276 26.61 19.76 -16.05
N GLN A 277 27.35 20.68 -16.67
CA GLN A 277 28.69 21.01 -16.18
C GLN A 277 28.58 21.82 -14.89
N LYS A 278 29.25 21.36 -13.84
CA LYS A 278 29.31 21.99 -12.52
C LYS A 278 30.73 22.43 -12.18
N LYS A 279 30.85 23.64 -11.67
CA LYS A 279 32.10 24.33 -11.35
C LYS A 279 32.15 24.72 -9.88
N LEU A 280 33.26 25.34 -9.49
CA LEU A 280 33.43 25.92 -8.15
C LEU A 280 32.25 26.82 -7.76
N GLU A 281 31.81 26.73 -6.52
CA GLU A 281 30.68 27.48 -5.91
C GLU A 281 29.28 27.07 -6.43
N GLU A 282 29.18 26.16 -7.39
CA GLU A 282 27.86 25.69 -7.87
C GLU A 282 27.27 24.61 -6.96
N GLU A 283 25.94 24.62 -6.87
CA GLU A 283 25.20 23.64 -6.07
C GLU A 283 25.08 22.31 -6.81
N VAL A 284 25.19 21.21 -6.05
CA VAL A 284 24.97 19.84 -6.49
C VAL A 284 23.94 19.17 -5.59
N THR A 285 23.14 18.30 -6.18
CA THR A 285 22.05 17.62 -5.49
C THR A 285 22.42 16.18 -5.17
N GLY A 286 22.16 15.75 -3.95
CA GLY A 286 22.36 14.37 -3.52
C GLY A 286 21.54 13.39 -4.38
N GLY A 287 22.16 12.24 -4.73
CA GLY A 287 21.58 11.26 -5.65
C GLY A 287 21.99 11.41 -7.11
N SER A 288 22.46 12.59 -7.55
CA SER A 288 22.99 12.82 -8.90
C SER A 288 24.26 12.02 -9.12
N LEU A 289 24.56 11.68 -10.37
CA LEU A 289 25.75 10.89 -10.73
C LEU A 289 26.87 11.80 -11.23
N ASN A 290 28.01 11.75 -10.56
CA ASN A 290 29.22 12.44 -10.99
C ASN A 290 29.88 11.70 -12.17
N LEU A 291 30.09 12.35 -13.32
CA LEU A 291 30.55 11.66 -14.53
C LEU A 291 32.04 11.78 -14.81
N THR A 292 32.65 12.98 -14.71
CA THR A 292 33.93 13.22 -15.33
C THR A 292 35.05 13.56 -14.36
N GLY A 293 34.90 14.57 -13.50
CA GLY A 293 35.96 15.06 -12.62
C GLY A 293 35.78 14.60 -11.17
N SER A 294 36.88 14.54 -10.40
CA SER A 294 36.77 14.43 -8.94
C SER A 294 36.48 15.80 -8.36
N ILE A 295 35.48 15.86 -7.49
CA ILE A 295 35.04 17.11 -6.85
C ILE A 295 35.04 16.98 -5.32
N LYS A 296 35.27 18.09 -4.63
CA LYS A 296 35.05 18.23 -3.20
C LYS A 296 33.76 19.02 -3.02
N VAL A 297 32.81 18.44 -2.31
CA VAL A 297 31.51 19.02 -2.04
C VAL A 297 31.40 19.33 -0.56
N GLN A 298 31.09 20.56 -0.20
CA GLN A 298 30.71 20.91 1.16
C GLN A 298 29.21 20.65 1.33
N ALA A 299 28.86 19.76 2.25
CA ALA A 299 27.46 19.43 2.55
C ALA A 299 26.71 20.65 3.09
N THR A 300 25.57 20.99 2.49
CA THR A 300 24.73 22.13 2.88
C THR A 300 23.39 21.67 3.45
N LYS A 301 22.82 20.57 2.94
CA LYS A 301 21.58 19.98 3.41
C LYS A 301 21.76 18.47 3.58
N ILE A 302 21.33 17.97 4.74
CA ILE A 302 21.50 16.58 5.13
C ILE A 302 20.24 16.04 5.77
N GLY A 303 20.13 14.71 5.88
CA GLY A 303 19.01 14.05 6.55
C GLY A 303 17.66 14.45 5.94
N GLU A 304 16.71 14.87 6.77
CA GLU A 304 15.35 15.24 6.36
C GLU A 304 15.28 16.51 5.50
N ASP A 305 16.28 17.39 5.59
CA ASP A 305 16.34 18.64 4.82
C ASP A 305 16.93 18.45 3.42
N SER A 306 17.48 17.27 3.11
CA SER A 306 18.00 16.96 1.78
C SER A 306 16.87 16.92 0.74
N PHE A 307 17.17 17.33 -0.49
CA PHE A 307 16.22 17.32 -1.60
C PHE A 307 15.60 15.94 -1.79
N LEU A 308 16.41 14.88 -1.73
CA LEU A 308 15.93 13.51 -1.89
C LEU A 308 14.99 13.08 -0.77
N ALA A 309 15.31 13.42 0.50
CA ALA A 309 14.43 13.13 1.63
C ALA A 309 13.10 13.88 1.53
N GLN A 310 13.12 15.14 1.10
CA GLN A 310 11.89 15.92 0.85
C GLN A 310 11.06 15.32 -0.29
N MET A 311 11.67 14.86 -1.37
CA MET A 311 10.97 14.17 -2.45
C MET A 311 10.31 12.87 -1.96
N ILE A 312 11.02 12.09 -1.15
CA ILE A 312 10.49 10.87 -0.52
C ILE A 312 9.29 11.21 0.38
N ALA A 313 9.43 12.22 1.24
CA ALA A 313 8.36 12.65 2.13
C ALA A 313 7.12 13.10 1.35
N LEU A 314 7.28 13.85 0.25
CA LEU A 314 6.19 14.25 -0.64
C LEU A 314 5.50 13.05 -1.30
N ILE A 315 6.27 12.04 -1.74
CA ILE A 315 5.70 10.81 -2.31
C ILE A 315 4.92 10.04 -1.24
N GLN A 316 5.46 9.94 -0.02
CA GLN A 316 4.79 9.27 1.09
C GLN A 316 3.51 10.02 1.52
N GLU A 317 3.55 11.35 1.58
CA GLU A 317 2.38 12.19 1.88
C GLU A 317 1.30 12.02 0.81
N ALA A 318 1.69 12.02 -0.47
CA ALA A 318 0.77 11.80 -1.58
C ALA A 318 0.11 10.42 -1.53
N GLN A 319 0.86 9.38 -1.14
CA GLN A 319 0.32 8.04 -0.95
C GLN A 319 -0.56 7.93 0.30
N GLY A 320 -0.32 8.77 1.31
CA GLY A 320 -1.10 8.83 2.56
C GLY A 320 -2.43 9.56 2.42
N ALA A 321 -2.60 10.37 1.40
CA ALA A 321 -3.83 11.13 1.18
C ALA A 321 -5.01 10.20 0.84
N LYS A 322 -6.09 10.29 1.61
CA LYS A 322 -7.33 9.53 1.32
C LYS A 322 -8.01 10.14 0.10
N ILE A 323 -8.18 9.34 -0.92
CA ILE A 323 -8.91 9.74 -2.12
C ILE A 323 -10.41 9.74 -1.81
N PRO A 324 -11.18 10.74 -2.28
CA PRO A 324 -12.62 10.84 -2.03
C PRO A 324 -13.40 9.57 -2.38
N ILE A 325 -13.06 8.88 -3.47
CA ILE A 325 -13.72 7.62 -3.88
C ILE A 325 -13.46 6.47 -2.89
N GLN A 326 -12.29 6.42 -2.26
CA GLN A 326 -12.01 5.42 -1.23
C GLN A 326 -12.85 5.68 0.03
N ALA A 327 -12.95 6.95 0.45
CA ALA A 327 -13.79 7.33 1.57
C ALA A 327 -15.29 7.03 1.30
N PHE A 328 -15.73 7.17 0.04
CA PHE A 328 -17.08 6.79 -0.39
C PHE A 328 -17.28 5.26 -0.32
N ALA A 329 -16.36 4.46 -0.87
CA ALA A 329 -16.43 3.00 -0.81
C ALA A 329 -16.50 2.47 0.63
N ASP A 330 -15.72 3.08 1.53
CA ASP A 330 -15.73 2.75 2.96
C ASP A 330 -17.07 3.09 3.63
N ARG A 331 -17.68 4.22 3.25
CA ARG A 331 -19.00 4.61 3.75
C ARG A 331 -20.06 3.62 3.28
N VAL A 332 -20.04 3.25 2.01
CA VAL A 332 -20.94 2.23 1.46
C VAL A 332 -20.80 0.93 2.24
N THR A 333 -19.58 0.45 2.46
CA THR A 333 -19.31 -0.81 3.18
C THR A 333 -19.88 -0.81 4.59
N ASN A 334 -19.83 0.32 5.31
CA ASN A 334 -20.38 0.44 6.67
C ASN A 334 -21.89 0.23 6.76
N TYR A 335 -22.64 0.55 5.70
CA TYR A 335 -24.09 0.29 5.64
C TYR A 335 -24.39 -1.05 4.98
N PHE A 336 -23.62 -1.40 3.97
CA PHE A 336 -23.83 -2.61 3.18
C PHE A 336 -23.65 -3.88 4.00
N VAL A 337 -22.60 -3.98 4.81
CA VAL A 337 -22.30 -5.20 5.59
C VAL A 337 -23.41 -5.50 6.61
N PRO A 338 -23.89 -4.55 7.45
CA PRO A 338 -25.03 -4.81 8.32
C PRO A 338 -26.32 -5.16 7.56
N ALA A 339 -26.58 -4.49 6.42
CA ALA A 339 -27.77 -4.77 5.62
C ALA A 339 -27.75 -6.19 5.04
N VAL A 340 -26.59 -6.63 4.50
CA VAL A 340 -26.42 -8.00 4.00
C VAL A 340 -26.50 -9.02 5.13
N THR A 341 -25.93 -8.72 6.30
CA THR A 341 -26.02 -9.62 7.46
C THR A 341 -27.51 -9.77 7.90
N ALA A 342 -28.26 -8.67 7.95
CA ALA A 342 -29.69 -8.72 8.25
C ALA A 342 -30.45 -9.52 7.18
N LEU A 343 -30.17 -9.29 5.91
CA LEU A 343 -30.78 -10.05 4.80
C LEU A 343 -30.44 -11.54 4.88
N ALA A 344 -29.22 -11.90 5.25
CA ALA A 344 -28.81 -13.29 5.44
C ALA A 344 -29.60 -13.95 6.58
N VAL A 345 -29.79 -13.23 7.70
CA VAL A 345 -30.62 -13.72 8.81
C VAL A 345 -32.09 -13.90 8.35
N VAL A 346 -32.63 -12.91 7.64
CA VAL A 346 -34.01 -12.99 7.08
C VAL A 346 -34.13 -14.17 6.11
N SER A 347 -33.12 -14.37 5.24
CA SER A 347 -33.08 -15.51 4.32
C SER A 347 -33.05 -16.84 5.07
N GLY A 348 -32.22 -16.96 6.10
CA GLY A 348 -32.16 -18.15 6.95
C GLY A 348 -33.53 -18.44 7.64
N LEU A 349 -34.12 -17.41 8.25
CA LEU A 349 -35.46 -17.55 8.90
C LEU A 349 -36.56 -17.88 7.89
N PHE A 350 -36.55 -17.25 6.73
CA PHE A 350 -37.50 -17.54 5.65
C PHE A 350 -37.44 -19.02 5.23
N TRP A 351 -36.27 -19.55 5.03
CA TRP A 351 -36.12 -20.96 4.68
C TRP A 351 -36.41 -21.89 5.85
N PHE A 352 -36.06 -21.50 7.07
CA PHE A 352 -36.36 -22.32 8.27
C PHE A 352 -37.86 -22.55 8.45
N PHE A 353 -38.64 -21.51 8.33
CA PHE A 353 -40.09 -21.59 8.51
C PHE A 353 -40.89 -21.93 7.22
N GLY A 354 -40.31 -21.57 6.05
CA GLY A 354 -40.99 -21.71 4.77
C GLY A 354 -40.77 -23.02 4.04
N ILE A 355 -39.79 -23.84 4.43
CA ILE A 355 -39.37 -25.04 3.68
C ILE A 355 -40.57 -25.96 3.34
N HIS A 356 -41.44 -26.21 4.28
CA HIS A 356 -42.60 -27.10 4.08
C HIS A 356 -43.58 -26.57 3.01
N ARG A 357 -43.71 -25.25 2.87
CA ARG A 357 -44.57 -24.63 1.88
C ARG A 357 -43.97 -24.67 0.46
N PHE A 358 -42.67 -24.66 0.37
CA PHE A 358 -41.92 -24.67 -0.90
C PHE A 358 -41.37 -26.05 -1.28
N ALA A 359 -41.63 -27.10 -0.49
CA ALA A 359 -41.08 -28.45 -0.74
C ALA A 359 -41.43 -28.96 -2.14
N SER A 360 -42.69 -28.83 -2.55
CA SER A 360 -43.15 -29.28 -3.88
C SER A 360 -42.47 -28.50 -5.03
N PHE A 361 -42.23 -27.22 -4.84
CA PHE A 361 -41.50 -26.38 -5.80
C PHE A 361 -40.06 -26.84 -5.93
N LEU A 362 -39.38 -27.07 -4.80
CA LEU A 362 -37.99 -27.55 -4.78
C LEU A 362 -37.84 -28.94 -5.39
N ASP A 363 -38.79 -29.85 -5.16
CA ASP A 363 -38.84 -31.17 -5.79
C ASP A 363 -39.00 -31.08 -7.31
N GLY A 364 -39.83 -30.13 -7.77
CA GLY A 364 -39.95 -29.84 -9.19
C GLY A 364 -38.67 -29.25 -9.79
N ALA A 365 -38.07 -28.27 -9.09
CA ALA A 365 -36.84 -27.61 -9.52
C ALA A 365 -35.63 -28.57 -9.55
N SER A 366 -35.51 -29.48 -8.58
CA SER A 366 -34.41 -30.47 -8.51
C SER A 366 -34.34 -31.42 -9.71
N ARG A 367 -35.46 -31.62 -10.41
CA ARG A 367 -35.50 -32.44 -11.65
C ARG A 367 -34.80 -31.77 -12.83
N TYR A 368 -34.77 -30.45 -12.88
CA TYR A 368 -34.20 -29.65 -13.98
C TYR A 368 -32.88 -29.00 -13.60
N LEU A 369 -32.64 -28.76 -12.32
CA LEU A 369 -31.49 -28.05 -11.79
C LEU A 369 -30.71 -28.96 -10.82
N PRO A 370 -29.65 -29.64 -11.29
CA PRO A 370 -28.93 -30.64 -10.49
C PRO A 370 -28.25 -30.06 -9.24
N TRP A 371 -28.12 -28.71 -9.14
CA TRP A 371 -27.59 -28.03 -7.96
C TRP A 371 -28.64 -27.67 -6.91
N VAL A 372 -29.94 -27.91 -7.18
CA VAL A 372 -30.96 -27.79 -6.16
C VAL A 372 -30.92 -29.02 -5.29
N THR A 373 -30.47 -28.86 -4.06
CA THR A 373 -30.31 -29.96 -3.13
C THR A 373 -31.66 -30.54 -2.70
N SER A 374 -31.73 -31.87 -2.60
CA SER A 374 -32.86 -32.60 -2.02
C SER A 374 -32.88 -32.58 -0.48
N VAL A 375 -32.05 -31.74 0.14
CA VAL A 375 -31.98 -31.58 1.59
C VAL A 375 -33.29 -30.97 2.08
N ARG A 376 -34.06 -31.72 2.87
CA ARG A 376 -35.38 -31.32 3.41
C ARG A 376 -35.32 -30.87 4.86
N ASP A 377 -34.18 -30.95 5.47
CA ASP A 377 -34.00 -30.52 6.84
C ASP A 377 -34.04 -28.98 6.94
N PRO A 378 -34.98 -28.40 7.72
CA PRO A 378 -35.16 -26.97 7.81
C PRO A 378 -33.91 -26.20 8.27
N LEU A 379 -33.17 -26.79 9.21
CA LEU A 379 -31.95 -26.18 9.72
C LEU A 379 -30.86 -26.13 8.66
N SER A 380 -30.66 -27.20 7.90
CA SER A 380 -29.67 -27.28 6.84
C SER A 380 -29.91 -26.26 5.73
N ILE A 381 -31.17 -26.11 5.27
CA ILE A 381 -31.50 -25.12 4.24
C ILE A 381 -31.42 -23.71 4.78
N ALA A 382 -31.83 -23.46 6.00
CA ALA A 382 -31.70 -22.16 6.64
C ALA A 382 -30.25 -21.71 6.74
N VAL A 383 -29.37 -22.60 7.21
CA VAL A 383 -27.91 -22.31 7.30
C VAL A 383 -27.32 -22.15 5.91
N PHE A 384 -27.69 -22.97 4.94
CA PHE A 384 -27.24 -22.82 3.56
C PHE A 384 -27.66 -21.47 2.97
N GLY A 385 -28.93 -21.05 3.14
CA GLY A 385 -29.44 -19.75 2.68
C GLY A 385 -28.70 -18.57 3.35
N PHE A 386 -28.44 -18.69 4.65
CA PHE A 386 -27.65 -17.70 5.40
C PHE A 386 -26.23 -17.58 4.85
N ILE A 387 -25.51 -18.70 4.74
CA ILE A 387 -24.12 -18.73 4.23
C ILE A 387 -24.05 -18.21 2.80
N SER A 388 -24.94 -18.69 1.92
CA SER A 388 -24.94 -18.30 0.50
C SER A 388 -25.17 -16.80 0.34
N THR A 389 -26.05 -16.20 1.13
CA THR A 389 -26.31 -14.76 1.11
C THR A 389 -25.05 -13.98 1.52
N LEU A 390 -24.36 -14.38 2.59
CA LEU A 390 -23.15 -13.72 3.07
C LEU A 390 -21.99 -13.83 2.06
N VAL A 391 -21.80 -15.00 1.47
CA VAL A 391 -20.68 -15.27 0.54
C VAL A 391 -20.86 -14.55 -0.78
N ILE A 392 -22.07 -14.65 -1.39
CA ILE A 392 -22.36 -14.02 -2.68
C ILE A 392 -22.31 -12.51 -2.59
N ALA A 393 -22.77 -11.95 -1.49
CA ALA A 393 -22.79 -10.50 -1.28
C ALA A 393 -21.43 -9.91 -0.87
N CYS A 394 -20.36 -10.69 -0.76
CA CYS A 394 -19.05 -10.15 -0.38
C CYS A 394 -18.52 -9.13 -1.41
N PRO A 395 -18.35 -7.84 -1.07
CA PRO A 395 -17.80 -6.84 -1.98
C PRO A 395 -16.26 -6.85 -1.96
N CYS A 396 -15.64 -8.03 -2.00
CA CYS A 396 -14.20 -8.20 -1.78
C CYS A 396 -13.36 -7.39 -2.78
N ALA A 397 -13.80 -7.26 -4.04
CA ALA A 397 -13.13 -6.48 -5.07
C ALA A 397 -13.21 -4.96 -4.83
N LEU A 398 -14.30 -4.46 -4.22
CA LEU A 398 -14.51 -3.02 -4.01
C LEU A 398 -13.42 -2.40 -3.13
N GLY A 399 -13.00 -3.10 -2.08
CA GLY A 399 -11.95 -2.63 -1.16
C GLY A 399 -10.56 -2.58 -1.80
N LEU A 400 -10.33 -3.36 -2.86
CA LEU A 400 -9.03 -3.49 -3.53
C LEU A 400 -8.91 -2.64 -4.79
N ALA A 401 -9.99 -2.41 -5.51
CA ALA A 401 -9.98 -1.77 -6.84
C ALA A 401 -9.33 -0.38 -6.82
N THR A 402 -9.74 0.47 -5.88
CA THR A 402 -9.26 1.86 -5.81
C THR A 402 -7.80 1.97 -5.38
N PRO A 403 -7.34 1.33 -4.27
CA PRO A 403 -5.92 1.37 -3.91
C PRO A 403 -5.03 0.79 -5.01
N MET A 404 -5.46 -0.29 -5.67
CA MET A 404 -4.68 -0.92 -6.73
C MET A 404 -4.55 -0.05 -7.97
N ALA A 405 -5.65 0.59 -8.41
CA ALA A 405 -5.63 1.52 -9.53
C ALA A 405 -4.69 2.70 -9.25
N LEU A 406 -4.75 3.26 -8.04
CA LEU A 406 -3.87 4.34 -7.62
C LEU A 406 -2.40 3.94 -7.63
N ILE A 407 -2.05 2.84 -6.94
CA ILE A 407 -0.67 2.38 -6.83
C ILE A 407 -0.09 2.09 -8.22
N THR A 408 -0.86 1.42 -9.08
CA THR A 408 -0.44 1.11 -10.45
C THR A 408 -0.31 2.39 -11.30
N GLY A 409 -1.24 3.32 -11.17
CA GLY A 409 -1.24 4.59 -11.90
C GLY A 409 -0.08 5.50 -11.48
N THR A 410 0.16 5.66 -10.17
CA THR A 410 1.28 6.46 -9.65
C THR A 410 2.63 5.84 -10.01
N GLY A 411 2.76 4.51 -9.94
CA GLY A 411 3.97 3.81 -10.37
C GLY A 411 4.24 3.98 -11.87
N ALA A 412 3.21 3.92 -12.71
CA ALA A 412 3.35 4.17 -14.16
C ALA A 412 3.72 5.63 -14.46
N ALA A 413 3.15 6.59 -13.74
CA ALA A 413 3.48 8.01 -13.85
C ALA A 413 4.94 8.28 -13.44
N SER A 414 5.37 7.72 -12.32
CA SER A 414 6.73 7.85 -11.79
C SER A 414 7.79 7.34 -12.78
N ARG A 415 7.53 6.22 -13.49
CA ARG A 415 8.42 5.73 -14.55
C ARG A 415 8.59 6.70 -15.71
N LYS A 416 7.65 7.61 -15.91
CA LYS A 416 7.69 8.67 -16.93
C LYS A 416 8.19 10.01 -16.38
N GLY A 417 8.77 10.02 -15.19
CA GLY A 417 9.26 11.24 -14.54
C GLY A 417 8.16 12.11 -13.90
N LEU A 418 6.91 11.62 -13.82
CA LEU A 418 5.80 12.35 -13.22
C LEU A 418 5.66 12.02 -11.74
N VAL A 419 5.97 12.95 -10.86
CA VAL A 419 5.76 12.81 -9.41
C VAL A 419 4.39 13.37 -9.05
N ILE A 420 3.51 12.49 -8.58
CA ILE A 420 2.16 12.87 -8.16
C ILE A 420 2.19 13.22 -6.68
N ARG A 421 2.02 14.50 -6.37
CA ARG A 421 2.02 15.03 -5.00
C ARG A 421 0.69 14.84 -4.26
N ASN A 422 -0.41 14.67 -4.99
CA ASN A 422 -1.74 14.51 -4.41
C ASN A 422 -2.50 13.44 -5.18
N ALA A 423 -2.89 12.37 -4.48
CA ALA A 423 -3.67 11.28 -5.06
C ALA A 423 -5.08 11.74 -5.54
N GLU A 424 -5.66 12.79 -4.94
CA GLU A 424 -6.90 13.40 -5.38
C GLU A 424 -6.78 14.01 -6.78
N ALA A 425 -5.61 14.52 -7.14
CA ALA A 425 -5.35 15.08 -8.47
C ALA A 425 -5.58 14.06 -9.59
N ILE A 426 -5.32 12.77 -9.34
CA ILE A 426 -5.60 11.69 -10.32
C ILE A 426 -7.10 11.58 -10.57
N GLN A 427 -7.92 11.70 -9.51
CA GLN A 427 -9.36 11.59 -9.63
C GLN A 427 -9.97 12.83 -10.31
N THR A 428 -9.48 14.02 -9.96
CA THR A 428 -10.00 15.31 -10.49
C THR A 428 -9.45 15.63 -11.88
N ALA A 429 -8.35 15.00 -12.32
CA ALA A 429 -7.77 15.20 -13.65
C ALA A 429 -8.79 15.01 -14.80
N LYS A 430 -9.78 14.15 -14.63
CA LYS A 430 -10.87 13.95 -15.60
C LYS A 430 -11.79 15.16 -15.79
N GLU A 431 -11.79 16.09 -14.83
CA GLU A 431 -12.66 17.28 -14.80
C GLU A 431 -11.95 18.52 -15.35
N VAL A 432 -10.66 18.38 -15.74
CA VAL A 432 -9.86 19.45 -16.30
C VAL A 432 -10.42 19.88 -17.67
N GLY A 433 -10.96 21.09 -17.74
CA GLY A 433 -11.47 21.68 -18.97
C GLY A 433 -10.49 22.65 -19.65
N ILE A 434 -9.55 23.22 -18.86
CA ILE A 434 -8.57 24.20 -19.34
C ILE A 434 -7.20 23.83 -18.79
N VAL A 435 -6.19 23.78 -19.66
CA VAL A 435 -4.79 23.55 -19.29
C VAL A 435 -4.01 24.83 -19.57
N LEU A 436 -3.42 25.42 -18.51
CA LEU A 436 -2.50 26.54 -18.62
C LEU A 436 -1.07 25.98 -18.61
N MET A 437 -0.34 26.23 -19.67
CA MET A 437 1.06 25.77 -19.80
C MET A 437 1.99 26.99 -19.87
N ASP A 438 3.08 26.91 -19.09
CA ASP A 438 4.18 27.84 -19.25
C ASP A 438 4.89 27.60 -20.59
N LYS A 439 5.47 28.67 -21.16
CA LYS A 439 6.16 28.59 -22.45
C LYS A 439 7.54 27.94 -22.29
N THR A 440 8.34 28.48 -21.39
CA THR A 440 9.78 28.17 -21.32
C THR A 440 10.04 26.92 -20.47
N GLY A 441 10.66 25.92 -21.07
CA GLY A 441 10.92 24.64 -20.38
C GLY A 441 9.72 23.70 -20.26
N THR A 442 8.50 24.17 -20.62
CA THR A 442 7.26 23.36 -20.65
C THR A 442 6.81 23.07 -22.08
N ILE A 443 6.54 24.13 -22.86
CA ILE A 443 6.20 24.01 -24.30
C ILE A 443 7.47 23.93 -25.15
N THR A 444 8.50 24.66 -24.73
CA THR A 444 9.82 24.71 -25.38
C THR A 444 10.84 23.92 -24.56
N GLN A 445 11.93 23.52 -25.19
CA GLN A 445 13.01 22.78 -24.53
C GLN A 445 13.84 23.63 -23.55
N GLY A 446 13.61 24.96 -23.49
CA GLY A 446 14.39 25.87 -22.65
C GLY A 446 15.84 26.03 -23.09
N SER A 447 16.19 25.50 -24.23
CA SER A 447 17.53 25.56 -24.84
C SER A 447 17.45 26.39 -26.14
N PRO A 448 17.73 27.70 -26.08
CA PRO A 448 17.72 28.55 -27.27
C PRO A 448 18.84 28.12 -28.23
N GLN A 449 18.51 28.09 -29.51
CA GLN A 449 19.46 27.75 -30.59
C GLN A 449 19.37 28.85 -31.66
N VAL A 450 20.51 29.13 -32.29
CA VAL A 450 20.55 29.99 -33.44
C VAL A 450 19.95 29.25 -34.62
N VAL A 451 18.77 29.68 -35.08
CA VAL A 451 18.04 29.06 -36.20
C VAL A 451 18.42 29.70 -37.53
N GLU A 452 18.70 30.98 -37.50
CA GLU A 452 19.05 31.77 -38.69
C GLU A 452 20.01 32.90 -38.28
N THR A 453 20.99 33.17 -39.09
CA THR A 453 21.95 34.26 -38.92
C THR A 453 22.29 34.92 -40.27
N ASN A 454 22.53 36.20 -40.25
CA ASN A 454 23.07 36.95 -41.39
C ASN A 454 24.55 37.28 -41.22
N LEU A 455 25.21 36.71 -40.20
CA LEU A 455 26.62 36.87 -39.96
C LEU A 455 27.43 35.88 -40.83
N SER A 456 28.65 36.27 -41.21
CA SER A 456 29.58 35.32 -41.80
C SER A 456 30.10 34.29 -40.76
N ASP A 457 30.63 33.15 -41.22
CA ASP A 457 31.21 32.14 -40.33
C ASP A 457 32.30 32.72 -39.42
N ASP A 458 33.17 33.59 -39.97
CA ASP A 458 34.23 34.30 -39.23
C ASP A 458 33.65 35.22 -38.13
N ASP A 459 32.56 35.93 -38.41
CA ASP A 459 31.94 36.79 -37.45
C ASP A 459 31.19 35.98 -36.39
N MET A 460 30.61 34.86 -36.76
CA MET A 460 30.00 33.90 -35.82
C MET A 460 31.05 33.36 -34.84
N GLU A 461 32.23 32.97 -35.30
CA GLU A 461 33.33 32.53 -34.43
C GLU A 461 33.77 33.62 -33.45
N ARG A 462 33.82 34.89 -33.91
CA ARG A 462 34.17 36.06 -33.07
C ARG A 462 33.07 36.29 -32.00
N VAL A 463 31.80 36.21 -32.37
CA VAL A 463 30.67 36.35 -31.45
C VAL A 463 30.74 35.20 -30.43
N ALA A 464 30.91 33.96 -30.87
CA ALA A 464 31.02 32.80 -29.97
C ALA A 464 32.22 32.94 -29.00
N ALA A 465 33.35 33.49 -29.47
CA ALA A 465 34.49 33.75 -28.62
C ALA A 465 34.25 34.85 -27.57
N LEU A 466 33.50 35.88 -27.90
CA LEU A 466 33.08 36.94 -26.97
C LEU A 466 32.07 36.42 -25.93
N GLU A 467 31.06 35.65 -26.37
CA GLU A 467 30.01 35.12 -25.50
C GLU A 467 30.51 33.98 -24.61
N ARG A 468 31.60 33.33 -24.95
CA ARG A 468 32.21 32.26 -24.13
C ARG A 468 32.50 32.69 -22.68
N HIS A 469 32.73 33.99 -22.46
CA HIS A 469 32.96 34.55 -21.12
C HIS A 469 31.69 35.14 -20.48
N SER A 470 30.56 35.12 -21.16
CA SER A 470 29.29 35.56 -20.63
C SER A 470 28.63 34.48 -19.75
N ILE A 471 28.09 34.91 -18.63
CA ILE A 471 27.28 34.06 -17.75
C ILE A 471 25.79 34.04 -18.14
N HIS A 472 25.44 34.80 -19.18
CA HIS A 472 24.04 34.91 -19.62
C HIS A 472 23.56 33.61 -20.27
N PRO A 473 22.34 33.13 -19.97
CA PRO A 473 21.81 31.87 -20.51
C PRO A 473 21.77 31.78 -22.03
N LEU A 474 21.62 32.91 -22.72
CA LEU A 474 21.63 32.97 -24.19
C LEU A 474 23.03 32.93 -24.83
N ALA A 475 24.08 33.06 -24.03
CA ALA A 475 25.46 33.01 -24.49
C ALA A 475 26.02 31.58 -24.55
N LYS A 476 25.34 30.63 -23.97
CA LYS A 476 25.66 29.18 -23.98
C LYS A 476 25.11 28.52 -25.23
#